data_aaba2195b9514ff8f8546a47e10552a8
#
_entry.id   aaba2195b9514ff8f8546a47e10552a8
#
_cell.length_a   1.000
_cell.length_b   1.000
_cell.length_c   1.000
_cell.angle_alpha   90.00
_cell.angle_beta   90.00
_cell.angle_gamma   90.00
#
_symmetry.space_group_name_H-M   'P 1'
#
loop_
_entity.id
_entity.type
_entity.pdbx_description
1 polymer ?
#
loop_
_entity_poly.entity_id
_entity_poly.type
_entity_poly.pdbx_seq_one_letter_code
_entity_poly.pdbx_strand_id
1 'polypeptide(L)'
;MSYYPYWTSSYDGDCIENVAYNLNKMASQYGKDVMICETGELESNSQGTYELLRKEINAVKSVPNNKGIGVFYWEPELNSSVVPDGYTLGATELVGNNKLHFTNALNAFKLASDYLNTDCSYEMMNINSQKSVNIATGSQDNNAQVEQYTYDQWDSQKWIFE
;
A
#
# COMPACT_ATOMS: atom_id res chain seq x y z
N MET A 1 -4.77 2.64 14.26
CA MET A 1 -4.04 2.03 15.40
C MET A 1 -2.61 1.77 14.97
N SER A 2 -1.63 1.87 15.87
CA SER A 2 -0.23 1.41 15.61
C SER A 2 -0.12 -0.06 15.97
N TYR A 3 0.67 -0.81 15.21
CA TYR A 3 0.91 -2.23 15.44
C TYR A 3 2.36 -2.60 15.12
N TYR A 4 3.05 -3.11 16.15
CA TYR A 4 4.45 -3.53 16.06
C TYR A 4 4.64 -4.90 16.73
N PRO A 5 4.68 -5.99 15.97
CA PRO A 5 4.69 -7.35 16.52
C PRO A 5 5.96 -7.71 17.30
N TYR A 6 7.09 -7.06 17.00
CA TYR A 6 8.38 -7.34 17.66
C TYR A 6 8.44 -6.95 19.13
N TRP A 7 7.46 -6.19 19.64
CA TRP A 7 7.37 -5.84 21.06
C TRP A 7 6.90 -7.00 21.96
N THR A 8 6.39 -8.04 21.37
CA THR A 8 5.97 -9.24 22.12
C THR A 8 7.08 -10.26 22.10
N SER A 9 7.45 -10.79 23.28
CA SER A 9 8.49 -11.83 23.42
C SER A 9 8.13 -13.18 22.78
N SER A 10 6.90 -13.33 22.35
CA SER A 10 6.40 -14.43 21.54
C SER A 10 5.79 -13.84 20.27
N TYR A 11 6.58 -13.82 19.21
CA TYR A 11 6.09 -13.58 17.86
C TYR A 11 5.38 -14.86 17.41
N ASP A 12 4.14 -15.00 17.82
CA ASP A 12 3.24 -16.01 17.28
C ASP A 12 2.20 -15.32 16.39
N GLY A 13 1.72 -16.01 15.38
CA GLY A 13 0.78 -15.48 14.40
C GLY A 13 -0.55 -15.00 15.00
N ASP A 14 -0.78 -15.22 16.28
CA ASP A 14 -2.01 -14.86 16.98
C ASP A 14 -2.20 -13.33 17.12
N CYS A 15 -1.10 -12.56 17.08
CA CYS A 15 -1.18 -11.10 17.17
C CYS A 15 -1.93 -10.47 16.01
N ILE A 16 -1.78 -10.97 14.79
CA ILE A 16 -2.44 -10.39 13.62
C ILE A 16 -3.95 -10.67 13.60
N GLU A 17 -4.39 -11.80 14.12
CA GLU A 17 -5.81 -12.09 14.27
C GLU A 17 -6.47 -11.14 15.26
N ASN A 18 -5.79 -10.77 16.33
CA ASN A 18 -6.23 -9.76 17.27
C ASN A 18 -6.30 -8.36 16.62
N VAL A 19 -5.39 -8.03 15.72
CA VAL A 19 -5.45 -6.77 14.94
C VAL A 19 -6.70 -6.75 14.08
N ALA A 20 -6.97 -7.81 13.32
CA ALA A 20 -8.17 -7.92 12.49
C ALA A 20 -9.45 -7.80 13.33
N TYR A 21 -9.50 -8.51 14.47
CA TYR A 21 -10.62 -8.41 15.42
C TYR A 21 -10.82 -6.97 15.92
N ASN A 22 -9.76 -6.29 16.34
CA ASN A 22 -9.83 -4.93 16.86
C ASN A 22 -10.25 -3.91 15.79
N LEU A 23 -9.75 -4.01 14.58
CA LEU A 23 -10.17 -3.18 13.44
C LEU A 23 -11.66 -3.35 13.18
N ASN A 24 -12.14 -4.59 13.09
CA ASN A 24 -13.56 -4.89 12.89
C ASN A 24 -14.43 -4.34 14.03
N LYS A 25 -13.99 -4.54 15.26
CA LYS A 25 -14.71 -4.05 16.44
C LYS A 25 -14.80 -2.52 16.46
N MET A 26 -13.70 -1.81 16.20
CA MET A 26 -13.69 -0.35 16.12
C MET A 26 -14.59 0.17 15.01
N ALA A 27 -14.48 -0.42 13.82
CA ALA A 27 -15.33 -0.01 12.68
C ALA A 27 -16.81 -0.22 12.97
N SER A 28 -17.19 -1.36 13.57
CA SER A 28 -18.59 -1.66 13.91
C SER A 28 -19.12 -0.80 15.04
N GLN A 29 -18.32 -0.60 16.08
CA GLN A 29 -18.75 0.15 17.29
C GLN A 29 -18.94 1.64 17.02
N TYR A 30 -18.05 2.23 16.23
CA TYR A 30 -18.04 3.68 16.00
C TYR A 30 -18.56 4.08 14.61
N GLY A 31 -18.82 3.14 13.74
CA GLY A 31 -19.29 3.40 12.38
C GLY A 31 -18.29 4.19 11.52
N LYS A 32 -16.99 4.21 11.89
CA LYS A 32 -15.94 4.98 11.24
C LYS A 32 -15.00 4.08 10.47
N ASP A 33 -14.28 4.70 9.53
CA ASP A 33 -13.17 4.05 8.85
C ASP A 33 -12.01 3.84 9.81
N VAL A 34 -11.27 2.77 9.57
CA VAL A 34 -10.15 2.33 10.42
C VAL A 34 -8.93 2.02 9.57
N MET A 35 -7.76 2.20 10.16
CA MET A 35 -6.50 1.88 9.49
C MET A 35 -5.41 1.49 10.49
N ILE A 36 -4.35 0.86 10.00
CA ILE A 36 -3.08 0.75 10.71
C ILE A 36 -2.26 1.98 10.34
N CYS A 37 -2.02 2.87 11.32
CA CYS A 37 -1.37 4.17 11.10
C CYS A 37 0.14 4.07 11.19
N GLU A 38 0.66 3.03 11.83
CA GLU A 38 2.07 2.76 12.00
C GLU A 38 2.29 1.26 12.11
N THR A 39 3.28 0.79 11.40
CA THR A 39 3.82 -0.56 11.52
C THR A 39 5.28 -0.58 11.10
N GLY A 40 5.99 -1.63 11.43
CA GLY A 40 7.37 -1.88 11.05
C GLY A 40 7.84 -3.21 11.61
N GLU A 41 8.88 -3.76 11.02
CA GLU A 41 9.56 -4.97 11.42
C GLU A 41 11.07 -4.77 11.23
N LEU A 42 11.88 -5.62 11.83
CA LEU A 42 13.34 -5.52 11.77
C LEU A 42 13.85 -5.45 10.33
N GLU A 43 14.65 -4.43 10.02
CA GLU A 43 15.26 -4.21 8.70
C GLU A 43 16.10 -5.40 8.21
N SER A 44 16.64 -6.19 9.14
CA SER A 44 17.39 -7.40 8.85
C SER A 44 16.52 -8.57 8.36
N ASN A 45 15.20 -8.46 8.43
CA ASN A 45 14.24 -9.49 8.06
C ASN A 45 13.25 -9.02 7.01
N SER A 46 13.74 -8.63 5.84
CA SER A 46 12.91 -8.09 4.75
C SER A 46 11.79 -9.03 4.29
N GLN A 47 12.02 -10.36 4.34
CA GLN A 47 10.99 -11.33 4.00
C GLN A 47 9.89 -11.38 5.08
N GLY A 48 10.26 -11.39 6.35
CA GLY A 48 9.29 -11.32 7.46
C GLY A 48 8.48 -10.04 7.42
N THR A 49 9.12 -8.90 7.10
CA THR A 49 8.45 -7.61 6.89
C THR A 49 7.43 -7.69 5.75
N TYR A 50 7.80 -8.30 4.63
CA TYR A 50 6.87 -8.52 3.52
C TYR A 50 5.63 -9.33 3.96
N GLU A 51 5.86 -10.44 4.67
CA GLU A 51 4.78 -11.32 5.14
C GLU A 51 3.86 -10.63 6.16
N LEU A 52 4.45 -9.87 7.09
CA LEU A 52 3.71 -9.05 8.05
C LEU A 52 2.80 -8.05 7.34
N LEU A 53 3.36 -7.25 6.45
CA LEU A 53 2.60 -6.23 5.69
C LEU A 53 1.46 -6.86 4.88
N ARG A 54 1.68 -8.04 4.27
CA ARG A 54 0.61 -8.76 3.57
C ARG A 54 -0.52 -9.19 4.51
N LYS A 55 -0.20 -9.66 5.71
CA LYS A 55 -1.19 -10.02 6.72
C LYS A 55 -1.97 -8.80 7.20
N GLU A 56 -1.29 -7.68 7.46
CA GLU A 56 -1.91 -6.41 7.87
C GLU A 56 -2.83 -5.84 6.80
N ILE A 57 -2.39 -5.83 5.55
CA ILE A 57 -3.20 -5.40 4.40
C ILE A 57 -4.46 -6.27 4.28
N ASN A 58 -4.33 -7.58 4.46
CA ASN A 58 -5.47 -8.48 4.44
C ASN A 58 -6.41 -8.25 5.63
N ALA A 59 -5.87 -8.00 6.83
CA ALA A 59 -6.68 -7.65 8.02
C ALA A 59 -7.49 -6.38 7.78
N VAL A 60 -6.87 -5.34 7.22
CA VAL A 60 -7.55 -4.08 6.86
C VAL A 60 -8.62 -4.33 5.78
N LYS A 61 -8.30 -5.07 4.72
CA LYS A 61 -9.26 -5.42 3.65
C LYS A 61 -10.44 -6.25 4.15
N SER A 62 -10.28 -7.01 5.23
CA SER A 62 -11.34 -7.83 5.81
C SER A 62 -12.40 -7.03 6.58
N VAL A 63 -12.15 -5.74 6.84
CA VAL A 63 -13.10 -4.88 7.55
C VAL A 63 -14.37 -4.66 6.70
N PRO A 64 -15.57 -5.00 7.23
CA PRO A 64 -16.81 -4.90 6.46
C PRO A 64 -17.11 -3.49 5.96
N ASN A 65 -17.88 -3.42 4.88
CA ASN A 65 -18.35 -2.18 4.25
C ASN A 65 -17.20 -1.27 3.77
N ASN A 66 -16.07 -1.85 3.38
CA ASN A 66 -14.88 -1.13 2.92
C ASN A 66 -14.36 -0.10 3.92
N LYS A 67 -14.58 -0.34 5.21
CA LYS A 67 -14.15 0.60 6.26
C LYS A 67 -12.69 0.47 6.65
N GLY A 68 -11.99 -0.54 6.21
CA GLY A 68 -10.53 -0.64 6.32
C GLY A 68 -9.88 0.13 5.18
N ILE A 69 -9.18 1.23 5.48
CA ILE A 69 -8.75 2.19 4.47
C ILE A 69 -7.25 2.18 4.17
N GLY A 70 -6.42 1.51 4.98
CA GLY A 70 -5.00 1.42 4.66
C GLY A 70 -4.08 0.98 5.78
N VAL A 71 -2.82 0.84 5.38
CA VAL A 71 -1.68 0.56 6.27
C VAL A 71 -0.58 1.57 5.95
N PHE A 72 -0.01 2.22 6.96
CA PHE A 72 1.18 3.04 6.83
C PHE A 72 2.36 2.36 7.51
N TYR A 73 3.44 2.21 6.77
CA TYR A 73 4.73 1.85 7.32
C TYR A 73 5.36 3.08 7.98
N TRP A 74 5.92 2.92 9.18
CA TRP A 74 6.57 4.04 9.88
C TRP A 74 8.04 4.11 9.47
N GLU A 75 8.45 5.22 8.89
CA GLU A 75 9.83 5.53 8.50
C GLU A 75 10.52 4.41 7.68
N PRO A 76 9.92 3.93 6.59
CA PRO A 76 10.48 2.83 5.80
C PRO A 76 11.83 3.15 5.16
N GLU A 77 12.15 4.44 4.99
CA GLU A 77 13.37 4.93 4.38
C GLU A 77 14.59 4.92 5.32
N LEU A 78 14.38 4.74 6.62
CA LEU A 78 15.49 4.71 7.58
C LEU A 78 16.26 3.38 7.56
N ASN A 79 17.49 3.43 8.04
CA ASN A 79 18.36 2.27 8.21
C ASN A 79 19.33 2.52 9.36
N SER A 80 19.52 1.53 10.23
CA SER A 80 20.38 1.63 11.42
C SER A 80 21.83 1.98 11.12
N SER A 81 22.30 1.72 9.90
CA SER A 81 23.68 2.04 9.48
C SER A 81 23.91 3.53 9.26
N VAL A 82 22.85 4.33 9.08
CA VAL A 82 22.95 5.74 8.70
C VAL A 82 22.28 6.70 9.69
N VAL A 83 21.48 6.19 10.62
CA VAL A 83 20.83 7.02 11.66
C VAL A 83 21.58 6.93 12.98
N PRO A 84 21.86 8.07 13.65
CA PRO A 84 22.65 8.11 14.90
C PRO A 84 22.04 7.28 16.04
N ASP A 85 20.71 7.20 16.10
CA ASP A 85 19.97 6.54 17.19
C ASP A 85 19.75 5.04 16.94
N GLY A 86 20.28 4.50 15.84
CA GLY A 86 20.22 3.07 15.56
C GLY A 86 18.81 2.55 15.31
N TYR A 87 17.94 3.33 14.64
CA TYR A 87 16.61 2.85 14.24
C TYR A 87 16.72 1.64 13.32
N THR A 88 16.11 0.53 13.72
CA THR A 88 16.30 -0.80 13.11
C THR A 88 15.09 -1.34 12.38
N LEU A 89 14.06 -0.53 12.18
CA LEU A 89 12.77 -0.96 11.65
C LEU A 89 12.47 -0.39 10.25
N GLY A 90 13.48 0.12 9.58
CA GLY A 90 13.34 0.58 8.20
C GLY A 90 13.16 -0.59 7.22
N ALA A 91 12.81 -0.24 6.00
CA ALA A 91 12.68 -1.21 4.90
C ALA A 91 13.74 -1.00 3.83
N THR A 92 14.93 -0.56 4.25
CA THR A 92 16.06 -0.28 3.36
C THR A 92 17.27 -1.14 3.72
N GLU A 93 18.15 -1.31 2.75
CA GLU A 93 19.48 -1.91 2.89
C GLU A 93 20.55 -0.96 2.37
N LEU A 94 21.72 -0.99 3.02
CA LEU A 94 22.86 -0.21 2.56
C LEU A 94 23.56 -0.95 1.41
N VAL A 95 23.60 -0.33 0.24
CA VAL A 95 24.35 -0.81 -0.91
C VAL A 95 25.53 0.12 -1.19
N GLY A 96 26.56 -0.37 -1.84
CA GLY A 96 27.85 0.32 -2.00
C GLY A 96 27.77 1.84 -2.18
N ASN A 97 28.79 2.58 -1.72
CA ASN A 97 28.85 4.05 -1.73
C ASN A 97 27.79 4.77 -0.87
N ASN A 98 27.42 4.21 0.25
CA ASN A 98 26.45 4.80 1.20
C ASN A 98 25.09 5.14 0.57
N LYS A 99 24.61 4.30 -0.32
CA LYS A 99 23.27 4.42 -0.88
C LYS A 99 22.32 3.46 -0.19
N LEU A 100 21.14 3.94 0.14
CA LEU A 100 20.05 3.11 0.63
C LEU A 100 19.17 2.69 -0.55
N HIS A 101 18.84 1.40 -0.59
CA HIS A 101 17.82 0.85 -1.48
C HIS A 101 16.67 0.28 -0.65
N PHE A 102 15.46 0.47 -1.11
CA PHE A 102 14.33 -0.23 -0.53
C PHE A 102 14.43 -1.72 -0.81
N THR A 103 14.18 -2.51 0.23
CA THR A 103 14.16 -3.97 0.14
C THR A 103 12.87 -4.48 -0.52
N ASN A 104 12.81 -5.77 -0.76
CA ASN A 104 11.60 -6.44 -1.26
C ASN A 104 10.40 -6.36 -0.28
N ALA A 105 10.62 -5.96 0.97
CA ALA A 105 9.56 -5.80 1.97
C ALA A 105 8.40 -4.94 1.44
N LEU A 106 8.71 -3.82 0.79
CA LEU A 106 7.68 -2.89 0.28
C LEU A 106 6.93 -3.41 -0.96
N ASN A 107 7.35 -4.53 -1.55
CA ASN A 107 6.55 -5.19 -2.59
C ASN A 107 5.19 -5.66 -2.06
N ALA A 108 5.03 -5.76 -0.73
CA ALA A 108 3.75 -6.06 -0.10
C ALA A 108 2.65 -5.03 -0.44
N PHE A 109 3.03 -3.78 -0.69
CA PHE A 109 2.13 -2.70 -1.10
C PHE A 109 1.84 -2.68 -2.59
N LYS A 110 2.62 -3.39 -3.40
CA LYS A 110 2.26 -3.55 -4.80
C LYS A 110 0.91 -4.23 -4.86
N LEU A 111 0.00 -3.64 -5.60
CA LEU A 111 -1.22 -4.32 -5.95
C LEU A 111 -0.79 -5.65 -6.57
N ALA A 112 -1.28 -6.76 -6.00
CA ALA A 112 -1.04 -8.04 -6.63
C ALA A 112 -1.50 -7.92 -8.08
N SER A 113 -0.80 -8.57 -9.00
CA SER A 113 -1.18 -8.67 -10.41
C SER A 113 -2.63 -9.10 -10.62
N ASP A 114 -3.27 -9.62 -9.58
CA ASP A 114 -4.69 -9.97 -9.53
C ASP A 114 -5.65 -8.76 -9.65
N TYR A 115 -5.15 -7.52 -9.48
CA TYR A 115 -5.96 -6.30 -9.58
C TYR A 115 -5.65 -5.46 -10.82
N LEU A 116 -4.41 -5.52 -11.32
CA LEU A 116 -4.03 -4.85 -12.56
C LEU A 116 -3.32 -5.88 -13.44
N ASN A 117 -4.06 -6.41 -14.38
CA ASN A 117 -3.49 -7.29 -15.40
C ASN A 117 -2.83 -6.40 -16.47
N THR A 118 -1.54 -6.57 -16.70
CA THR A 118 -0.79 -5.81 -17.72
C THR A 118 -1.31 -6.07 -19.14
N ASP A 119 -2.01 -7.19 -19.34
CA ASP A 119 -2.62 -7.55 -20.63
C ASP A 119 -4.02 -6.91 -20.83
N CYS A 120 -4.49 -6.14 -19.85
CA CYS A 120 -5.78 -5.48 -19.89
C CYS A 120 -5.62 -3.95 -19.89
N SER A 121 -6.56 -3.27 -20.51
CA SER A 121 -6.71 -1.83 -20.38
C SER A 121 -7.75 -1.52 -19.30
N TYR A 122 -7.55 -0.42 -18.62
CA TYR A 122 -8.36 0.06 -17.50
C TYR A 122 -8.95 1.42 -17.78
N GLU A 123 -10.14 1.68 -17.24
CA GLU A 123 -10.69 3.00 -17.11
C GLU A 123 -10.25 3.62 -15.77
N MET A 124 -9.84 4.88 -15.78
CA MET A 124 -9.62 5.68 -14.58
C MET A 124 -10.77 6.67 -14.40
N MET A 125 -11.65 6.40 -13.44
CA MET A 125 -12.84 7.22 -13.20
C MET A 125 -12.67 8.10 -11.96
N ASN A 126 -13.02 9.37 -12.08
CA ASN A 126 -13.13 10.26 -10.94
C ASN A 126 -14.44 9.99 -10.19
N ILE A 127 -14.34 9.61 -8.91
CA ILE A 127 -15.49 9.22 -8.09
C ILE A 127 -16.50 10.37 -7.93
N ASN A 128 -16.03 11.61 -7.86
CA ASN A 128 -16.89 12.77 -7.64
C ASN A 128 -17.66 13.18 -8.90
N SER A 129 -16.97 13.24 -10.04
CA SER A 129 -17.59 13.67 -11.32
C SER A 129 -18.19 12.52 -12.13
N GLN A 130 -17.87 11.27 -11.79
CA GLN A 130 -18.23 10.06 -12.55
C GLN A 130 -17.74 10.10 -14.00
N LYS A 131 -16.66 10.83 -14.26
CA LYS A 131 -16.04 10.97 -15.58
C LYS A 131 -14.70 10.28 -15.62
N SER A 132 -14.34 9.77 -16.79
CA SER A 132 -13.08 9.08 -17.05
C SER A 132 -11.97 10.06 -17.42
N VAL A 133 -10.74 9.70 -17.07
CA VAL A 133 -9.54 10.36 -17.58
C VAL A 133 -9.43 10.10 -19.07
N ASN A 134 -9.29 11.15 -19.85
CA ASN A 134 -9.29 11.13 -21.31
C ASN A 134 -8.12 11.94 -21.87
N ILE A 135 -7.58 11.52 -22.99
CA ILE A 135 -6.69 12.36 -23.80
C ILE A 135 -7.54 13.17 -24.76
N ALA A 136 -7.49 14.50 -24.64
CA ALA A 136 -8.27 15.42 -25.47
C ALA A 136 -8.08 15.14 -26.96
N THR A 137 -9.17 15.06 -27.70
CA THR A 137 -9.20 14.73 -29.14
C THR A 137 -8.58 13.39 -29.54
N GLY A 138 -8.24 12.53 -28.57
CA GLY A 138 -7.54 11.27 -28.84
C GLY A 138 -6.11 11.44 -29.38
N SER A 139 -5.47 12.59 -29.10
CA SER A 139 -4.12 12.89 -29.58
C SER A 139 -3.10 11.86 -29.14
N GLN A 140 -2.16 11.53 -30.02
CA GLN A 140 -0.99 10.68 -29.74
C GLN A 140 0.30 11.49 -29.60
N ASP A 141 0.20 12.82 -29.64
CA ASP A 141 1.36 13.69 -29.55
C ASP A 141 1.90 13.81 -28.13
N ASN A 142 3.20 14.08 -28.01
CA ASN A 142 3.79 14.45 -26.73
C ASN A 142 3.15 15.75 -26.21
N ASN A 143 2.92 15.82 -24.90
CA ASN A 143 2.25 16.93 -24.23
C ASN A 143 0.76 17.12 -24.61
N ALA A 144 0.10 16.08 -25.10
CA ALA A 144 -1.34 16.08 -25.29
C ALA A 144 -2.05 16.41 -23.97
N GLN A 145 -3.13 17.18 -24.06
CA GLN A 145 -3.90 17.57 -22.89
C GLN A 145 -4.65 16.38 -22.31
N VAL A 146 -4.57 16.24 -20.99
CA VAL A 146 -5.39 15.30 -20.22
C VAL A 146 -6.60 16.02 -19.68
N GLU A 147 -7.77 15.45 -19.81
CA GLU A 147 -9.04 15.98 -19.36
C GLU A 147 -9.91 14.89 -18.71
N GLN A 148 -11.04 15.25 -18.15
CA GLN A 148 -12.07 14.30 -17.76
C GLN A 148 -13.26 14.40 -18.74
N TYR A 149 -13.73 13.27 -19.21
CA TYR A 149 -14.84 13.19 -20.17
C TYR A 149 -15.80 12.04 -19.84
N THR A 150 -16.99 12.08 -20.41
CA THR A 150 -17.91 10.94 -20.31
C THR A 150 -17.23 9.69 -20.86
N TYR A 151 -17.40 8.54 -20.20
CA TYR A 151 -16.84 7.29 -20.69
C TYR A 151 -17.62 6.79 -21.92
N ASP A 152 -16.98 6.84 -23.07
CA ASP A 152 -17.54 6.43 -24.37
C ASP A 152 -16.76 5.26 -25.00
N GLN A 153 -15.96 4.55 -24.20
CA GLN A 153 -15.14 3.39 -24.56
C GLN A 153 -14.05 3.69 -25.62
N TRP A 154 -13.70 4.95 -25.79
CA TRP A 154 -12.62 5.35 -26.71
C TRP A 154 -11.26 4.88 -26.23
N ASP A 155 -10.32 4.64 -27.16
CA ASP A 155 -8.97 4.21 -26.80
C ASP A 155 -8.21 5.28 -26.00
N SER A 156 -8.53 6.57 -26.18
CA SER A 156 -8.03 7.70 -25.39
C SER A 156 -8.46 7.67 -23.90
N GLN A 157 -9.36 6.78 -23.52
CA GLN A 157 -9.86 6.55 -22.15
C GLN A 157 -9.38 5.24 -21.55
N LYS A 158 -8.57 4.50 -22.29
CA LYS A 158 -8.05 3.18 -21.88
C LYS A 158 -6.58 3.29 -21.51
N TRP A 159 -6.22 2.81 -20.35
CA TRP A 159 -4.90 2.93 -19.74
C TRP A 159 -4.33 1.55 -19.46
N ILE A 160 -3.06 1.36 -19.79
CA ILE A 160 -2.29 0.18 -19.46
C ILE A 160 -1.33 0.57 -18.34
N PHE A 161 -1.18 -0.30 -17.34
CA PHE A 161 -0.24 -0.12 -16.24
C PHE A 161 0.90 -1.12 -16.42
N GLU A 162 2.11 -0.62 -16.56
CA GLU A 162 3.36 -1.40 -16.71
C GLU A 162 4.17 -1.39 -15.40
#